data_92a8394270868a016c7bff925b063c46
#
_entry.id   92a8394270868a016c7bff925b063c46
#
_cell.length_a   1.000
_cell.length_b   1.000
_cell.length_c   1.000
_cell.angle_alpha   90.00
_cell.angle_beta   90.00
_cell.angle_gamma   90.00
#
_symmetry.space_group_name_H-M   'P 1'
#
loop_
_entity.id
_entity.type
_entity.pdbx_description
1 polymer ?
#
loop_
_entity_poly.entity_id
_entity_poly.type
_entity_poly.pdbx_seq_one_letter_code
_entity_poly.pdbx_strand_id
1 'polypeptide(L)'
;MSPNISVIKDKILSENYFVLRNITYDLTRKNGDVIRHKREVYDRGNGATILLYNREKQSVVLIRQFRIATWVNGNADGRLIETCAGLLDDDEPEVCIRKEAIEETGFEVGT
;
A
#
# COMPACT_ATOMS: atom_id res chain seq x y z
N MET A 1 17.29 9.61 6.22
CA MET A 1 17.63 10.62 5.21
C MET A 1 16.80 10.35 3.95
N SER A 2 16.01 11.30 3.53
CA SER A 2 15.21 11.13 2.32
C SER A 2 16.11 11.16 1.07
N PRO A 3 15.80 10.39 0.03
CA PRO A 3 16.54 10.47 -1.22
C PRO A 3 16.36 11.85 -1.86
N ASN A 4 17.38 12.28 -2.61
CA ASN A 4 17.31 13.52 -3.35
C ASN A 4 16.58 13.28 -4.66
N ILE A 5 15.39 13.82 -4.77
CA ILE A 5 14.50 13.64 -5.92
C ILE A 5 14.15 14.99 -6.51
N SER A 6 14.29 15.10 -7.83
CA SER A 6 13.87 16.26 -8.59
C SER A 6 12.81 15.85 -9.62
N VAL A 7 11.60 16.34 -9.44
CA VAL A 7 10.50 16.04 -10.38
C VAL A 7 10.66 16.92 -11.63
N ILE A 8 10.77 16.28 -12.77
CA ILE A 8 10.93 16.93 -14.07
C ILE A 8 9.58 17.17 -14.73
N LYS A 9 8.68 16.19 -14.66
CA LYS A 9 7.36 16.26 -15.27
C LYS A 9 6.38 15.38 -14.47
N ASP A 10 5.19 15.92 -14.28
CA ASP A 10 4.09 15.21 -13.63
C ASP A 10 2.84 15.40 -14.51
N LYS A 11 2.44 14.33 -15.21
CA LYS A 11 1.32 14.39 -16.14
C LYS A 11 0.19 13.49 -15.66
N ILE A 12 -1.02 14.03 -15.56
CA ILE A 12 -2.22 13.25 -15.27
C ILE A 12 -2.62 12.48 -16.53
N LEU A 13 -2.67 11.14 -16.40
CA LEU A 13 -3.10 10.26 -17.48
C LEU A 13 -4.58 9.93 -17.40
N SER A 14 -5.11 9.80 -16.19
CA SER A 14 -6.51 9.47 -15.96
C SER A 14 -6.95 10.02 -14.61
N GLU A 15 -8.13 10.60 -14.56
CA GLU A 15 -8.70 11.21 -13.35
C GLU A 15 -10.16 10.75 -13.22
N ASN A 16 -10.32 9.55 -12.66
CA ASN A 16 -11.62 8.94 -12.39
C ASN A 16 -11.84 8.86 -10.88
N TYR A 17 -12.11 7.66 -10.36
CA TYR A 17 -12.25 7.48 -8.92
C TYR A 17 -10.94 7.78 -8.19
N PHE A 18 -9.82 7.32 -8.76
CA PHE A 18 -8.48 7.68 -8.32
C PHE A 18 -7.71 8.30 -9.48
N VAL A 19 -6.56 8.87 -9.20
CA VAL A 19 -5.75 9.58 -10.20
C VAL A 19 -4.56 8.72 -10.61
N LEU A 20 -4.40 8.54 -11.93
CA LEU A 20 -3.23 7.90 -12.52
C LEU A 20 -2.34 8.97 -13.12
N ARG A 21 -1.07 9.00 -12.70
CA ARG A 21 -0.07 9.97 -13.14
C ARG A 21 1.10 9.28 -13.80
N ASN A 22 1.76 9.99 -14.70
CA ASN A 22 3.07 9.61 -15.23
C ASN A 22 4.07 10.64 -14.72
N ILE A 23 4.98 10.21 -13.86
CA ILE A 23 5.96 11.07 -13.22
C ILE A 23 7.35 10.75 -13.76
N THR A 24 8.01 11.77 -14.29
CA THR A 24 9.43 11.72 -14.69
C THR A 24 10.23 12.44 -13.63
N TYR A 25 11.24 11.78 -13.08
CA TYR A 25 12.03 12.35 -11.99
C TYR A 25 13.48 11.88 -12.07
N ASP A 26 14.36 12.71 -11.52
CA ASP A 26 15.76 12.39 -11.33
C ASP A 26 15.99 11.98 -9.89
N LEU A 27 16.60 10.82 -9.70
CA LEU A 27 16.99 10.30 -8.40
C LEU A 27 18.50 10.36 -8.28
N THR A 28 18.98 11.09 -7.28
CA THR A 28 20.41 11.15 -6.97
C THR A 28 20.74 10.07 -5.93
N ARG A 29 21.61 9.15 -6.31
CA ARG A 29 22.07 8.06 -5.45
C ARG A 29 23.11 8.55 -4.45
N LYS A 30 23.41 7.72 -3.45
CA LYS A 30 24.41 8.04 -2.41
C LYS A 30 25.79 8.30 -2.99
N ASN A 31 26.15 7.63 -4.09
CA ASN A 31 27.44 7.81 -4.77
C ASN A 31 27.50 9.05 -5.66
N GLY A 32 26.39 9.82 -5.75
CA GLY A 32 26.31 11.02 -6.57
C GLY A 32 25.76 10.81 -7.98
N ASP A 33 25.55 9.56 -8.39
CA ASP A 33 24.98 9.28 -9.70
C ASP A 33 23.51 9.72 -9.76
N VAL A 34 23.11 10.27 -10.90
CA VAL A 34 21.74 10.70 -11.17
C VAL A 34 21.12 9.75 -12.19
N ILE A 35 19.98 9.18 -11.82
CA ILE A 35 19.22 8.28 -12.71
C ILE A 35 17.85 8.87 -12.95
N ARG A 36 17.48 8.96 -14.22
CA ARG A 36 16.13 9.41 -14.61
C ARG A 36 15.18 8.23 -14.72
N HIS A 37 14.08 8.32 -14.00
CA HIS A 37 13.01 7.34 -14.04
C HIS A 37 11.73 7.99 -14.57
N LYS A 38 10.92 7.16 -15.22
CA LYS A 38 9.57 7.53 -15.64
C LYS A 38 8.64 6.42 -15.14
N ARG A 39 7.69 6.78 -14.29
CA ARG A 39 6.81 5.79 -13.64
C ARG A 39 5.36 6.23 -13.69
N GLU A 40 4.48 5.28 -13.91
CA GLU A 40 3.06 5.47 -13.71
C GLU A 40 2.72 5.21 -12.26
N VAL A 41 2.03 6.16 -11.64
CA VAL A 41 1.67 6.12 -10.22
C VAL A 41 0.15 6.24 -10.10
N TYR A 42 -0.47 5.18 -9.55
CA TYR A 42 -1.89 5.20 -9.26
C TYR A 42 -2.10 5.64 -7.82
N ASP A 43 -2.57 6.87 -7.65
CA ASP A 43 -2.70 7.51 -6.33
C ASP A 43 -4.06 7.19 -5.74
N ARG A 44 -4.06 6.31 -4.74
CA ARG A 44 -5.24 5.91 -3.96
C ARG A 44 -5.24 6.51 -2.55
N GLY A 45 -4.29 7.37 -2.25
CA GLY A 45 -4.05 7.85 -0.90
C GLY A 45 -3.13 6.90 -0.11
N ASN A 46 -2.92 7.26 1.14
CA ASN A 46 -2.05 6.49 2.02
C ASN A 46 -2.83 5.41 2.77
N GLY A 47 -2.15 4.35 3.13
CA GLY A 47 -2.72 3.26 3.88
C GLY A 47 -1.83 2.83 5.03
N ALA A 48 -2.36 1.95 5.86
CA ALA A 48 -1.61 1.30 6.93
C ALA A 48 -1.84 -0.21 6.88
N THR A 49 -0.86 -0.97 7.33
CA THR A 49 -0.96 -2.41 7.45
C THR A 49 -0.37 -2.86 8.78
N ILE A 50 -0.80 -4.03 9.24
CA ILE A 50 -0.35 -4.60 10.50
C ILE A 50 -0.17 -6.11 10.34
N LEU A 51 0.89 -6.63 10.92
CA LEU A 51 1.06 -8.07 11.11
C LEU A 51 0.63 -8.42 12.52
N LEU A 52 -0.50 -9.10 12.64
CA LEU A 52 -1.05 -9.52 13.93
C LEU A 52 -0.40 -10.82 14.39
N TYR A 53 0.10 -10.83 15.63
CA TYR A 53 0.72 -12.00 16.23
C TYR A 53 -0.09 -12.48 17.44
N ASN A 54 -0.44 -13.77 17.46
CA ASN A 54 -1.12 -14.41 18.57
C ASN A 54 -0.09 -15.16 19.41
N ARG A 55 0.17 -14.67 20.62
CA ARG A 55 1.18 -15.23 21.51
C ARG A 55 0.83 -16.63 21.99
N GLU A 56 -0.44 -16.89 22.30
CA GLU A 56 -0.89 -18.18 22.82
C GLU A 56 -0.70 -19.28 21.80
N LYS A 57 -1.06 -19.01 20.54
CA LYS A 57 -0.96 -19.98 19.44
C LYS A 57 0.35 -19.91 18.70
N GLN A 58 1.23 -18.95 19.03
CA GLN A 58 2.49 -18.71 18.34
C GLN A 58 2.29 -18.66 16.82
N SER A 59 1.32 -17.86 16.39
CA SER A 59 0.91 -17.77 14.99
C SER A 59 0.63 -16.33 14.59
N VAL A 60 0.61 -16.08 13.28
CA VAL A 60 0.22 -14.80 12.72
C VAL A 60 -1.20 -14.90 12.17
N VAL A 61 -1.94 -13.79 12.23
CA VAL A 61 -3.28 -13.70 11.66
C VAL A 61 -3.18 -12.97 10.33
N LEU A 62 -3.57 -13.64 9.28
CA LEU A 62 -3.64 -13.09 7.94
C LEU A 62 -5.09 -13.13 7.46
N ILE A 63 -5.38 -12.36 6.44
CA ILE A 63 -6.71 -12.34 5.82
C ILE A 63 -6.63 -12.89 4.40
N ARG A 64 -7.73 -13.41 3.91
CA ARG A 64 -7.87 -13.86 2.53
C ARG A 64 -8.97 -13.03 1.89
N GLN A 65 -8.62 -12.27 0.85
CA GLN A 65 -9.56 -11.38 0.18
C GLN A 65 -9.55 -11.59 -1.32
N PHE A 66 -10.69 -11.33 -1.95
CA PHE A 66 -10.77 -11.25 -3.39
C PHE A 66 -10.09 -9.97 -3.88
N ARG A 67 -9.16 -10.12 -4.82
CA ARG A 67 -8.47 -9.02 -5.49
C ARG A 67 -8.58 -9.20 -6.99
N ILE A 68 -9.30 -8.30 -7.64
CA ILE A 68 -9.59 -8.41 -9.07
C ILE A 68 -8.32 -8.50 -9.93
N ALA A 69 -7.25 -7.81 -9.54
CA ALA A 69 -6.02 -7.81 -10.32
C ALA A 69 -5.40 -9.20 -10.44
N THR A 70 -5.41 -10.00 -9.35
CA THR A 70 -4.87 -11.36 -9.42
C THR A 70 -5.76 -12.28 -10.23
N TRP A 71 -7.08 -12.08 -10.21
CA TRP A 71 -8.03 -12.84 -11.03
C TRP A 71 -7.77 -12.57 -12.51
N VAL A 72 -7.58 -11.30 -12.88
CA VAL A 72 -7.28 -10.93 -14.28
C VAL A 72 -5.99 -11.59 -14.75
N ASN A 73 -5.03 -11.80 -13.86
CA ASN A 73 -3.75 -12.43 -14.19
C ASN A 73 -3.78 -13.96 -14.13
N GLY A 74 -4.95 -14.58 -14.00
CA GLY A 74 -5.11 -16.01 -14.11
C GLY A 74 -5.26 -16.78 -12.80
N ASN A 75 -5.31 -16.11 -11.64
CA ASN A 75 -5.62 -16.77 -10.38
C ASN A 75 -7.10 -17.13 -10.34
N ALA A 76 -7.42 -18.42 -10.36
CA ALA A 76 -8.78 -18.92 -10.60
C ALA A 76 -9.80 -18.44 -9.57
N ASP A 77 -9.47 -18.39 -8.29
CA ASP A 77 -10.38 -17.91 -7.25
C ASP A 77 -10.23 -16.41 -6.95
N GLY A 78 -9.21 -15.77 -7.48
CA GLY A 78 -8.97 -14.34 -7.32
C GLY A 78 -8.65 -13.90 -5.90
N ARG A 79 -8.29 -14.82 -5.02
CA ARG A 79 -8.02 -14.50 -3.61
C ARG A 79 -6.53 -14.46 -3.31
N LEU A 80 -6.16 -13.52 -2.47
CA LEU A 80 -4.81 -13.39 -1.94
C LEU A 80 -4.82 -13.47 -0.42
N ILE A 81 -3.76 -14.02 0.12
CA ILE A 81 -3.48 -14.00 1.56
C ILE A 81 -2.64 -12.76 1.84
N GLU A 82 -3.13 -11.92 2.73
CA GLU A 82 -2.54 -10.60 2.99
C GLU A 82 -2.51 -10.30 4.47
N THR A 83 -1.67 -9.34 4.85
CA THR A 83 -1.79 -8.70 6.16
C THR A 83 -3.02 -7.81 6.18
N CYS A 84 -3.60 -7.61 7.36
CA CYS A 84 -4.69 -6.68 7.56
C CYS A 84 -4.24 -5.26 7.20
N ALA A 85 -5.01 -4.54 6.40
CA ALA A 85 -4.64 -3.20 5.93
C ALA A 85 -5.88 -2.38 5.59
N GLY A 86 -5.72 -1.07 5.54
CA GLY A 86 -6.76 -0.14 5.11
C GLY A 86 -6.22 1.22 4.75
N LEU A 87 -7.03 2.00 4.05
CA LEU A 87 -6.72 3.39 3.74
C LEU A 87 -6.87 4.25 4.99
N LEU A 88 -5.98 5.23 5.14
CA LEU A 88 -5.96 6.08 6.33
C LEU A 88 -7.20 6.99 6.41
N ASP A 89 -7.70 7.44 5.27
CA ASP A 89 -8.66 8.54 5.19
C ASP A 89 -8.11 9.75 5.97
N ASP A 90 -8.79 10.17 7.04
CA ASP A 90 -8.32 11.26 7.91
C ASP A 90 -7.73 10.77 9.24
N ASP A 91 -7.63 9.45 9.41
CA ASP A 91 -7.12 8.87 10.65
C ASP A 91 -5.59 8.80 10.67
N GLU A 92 -5.02 8.86 11.87
CA GLU A 92 -3.62 8.48 12.07
C GLU A 92 -3.44 6.99 11.78
N PRO A 93 -2.24 6.56 11.33
CA PRO A 93 -2.00 5.16 10.95
C PRO A 93 -2.38 4.15 12.04
N GLU A 94 -2.04 4.44 13.30
CA GLU A 94 -2.37 3.53 14.40
C GLU A 94 -3.88 3.42 14.63
N VAL A 95 -4.60 4.53 14.58
CA VAL A 95 -6.06 4.53 14.74
C VAL A 95 -6.71 3.77 13.60
N CYS A 96 -6.31 4.04 12.38
CA CYS A 96 -6.80 3.38 11.18
C CYS A 96 -6.64 1.87 11.29
N ILE A 97 -5.43 1.39 11.61
CA ILE A 97 -5.14 -0.03 11.58
C ILE A 97 -5.82 -0.80 12.71
N ARG A 98 -6.04 -0.19 13.87
CA ARG A 98 -6.82 -0.81 14.95
C ARG A 98 -8.26 -1.03 14.53
N LYS A 99 -8.88 -0.06 13.86
CA LYS A 99 -10.23 -0.19 13.31
C LYS A 99 -10.31 -1.29 12.26
N GLU A 100 -9.38 -1.30 11.31
CA GLU A 100 -9.34 -2.29 10.25
C GLU A 100 -9.12 -3.71 10.79
N ALA A 101 -8.29 -3.87 11.83
CA ALA A 101 -8.08 -5.17 12.46
C ALA A 101 -9.38 -5.72 13.03
N ILE A 102 -10.16 -4.90 13.70
CA ILE A 102 -11.47 -5.31 14.25
C ILE A 102 -12.43 -5.67 13.12
N GLU A 103 -12.53 -4.81 12.09
CA GLU A 103 -13.46 -5.02 10.97
C GLU A 103 -13.13 -6.27 10.17
N GLU A 104 -11.85 -6.49 9.85
CA GLU A 104 -11.43 -7.57 8.97
C GLU A 104 -11.22 -8.91 9.69
N THR A 105 -10.79 -8.90 10.95
CA THR A 105 -10.44 -10.11 11.69
C THR A 105 -11.30 -10.38 12.92
N GLY A 106 -11.98 -9.37 13.44
CA GLY A 106 -12.73 -9.45 14.70
C GLY A 106 -11.85 -9.38 15.95
N PHE A 107 -10.54 -9.25 15.80
CA PHE A 107 -9.62 -9.17 16.93
C PHE A 107 -9.29 -7.73 17.30
N GLU A 108 -9.21 -7.47 18.61
CA GLU A 108 -8.67 -6.23 19.13
C GLU A 108 -7.13 -6.34 19.21
N VAL A 109 -6.49 -5.23 18.86
CA VAL A 109 -5.03 -5.14 18.90
C VAL A 109 -4.60 -4.70 20.30
N GLY A 110 -3.78 -5.50 20.94
CA GLY A 110 -3.13 -5.14 22.18
C GLY A 110 -1.96 -4.18 21.96
N THR A 111 -0.96 -4.27 22.79
CA THR A 111 0.26 -3.47 22.66
C THR A 111 1.43 -4.26 22.11
#